data_e93163cf33ea3bc22cd585fb305fa890
#
_entry.id   e93163cf33ea3bc22cd585fb305fa890
#
_cell.length_a   1.000
_cell.length_b   1.000
_cell.length_c   1.000
_cell.angle_alpha   90.00
_cell.angle_beta   90.00
_cell.angle_gamma   90.00
#
_symmetry.space_group_name_H-M   'P 1'
#
loop_
_entity.id
_entity.type
_entity.pdbx_description
1 polymer ?
#
loop_
_entity_poly.entity_id
_entity_poly.type
_entity_poly.pdbx_seq_one_letter_code
_entity_poly.pdbx_strand_id
1 'polypeptide(L)'
;LLVLGAAGGVGLTAVELGKYFGAQVLAAARGKEKLKIAQESGADVLIDTNTDNLVEVVKSLGGANVVYDPIGGELFKEAMRACKPEAKKLTIGFASGDIPLIAANHLLVKNLSVIGLNWGGYLKFNPTVLSNSLRELMELYKQEKLTPHISHIYPFSETTAALELIKNRKSTGKVVVKI
;
A
#
# COMPACT_ATOMS: atom_id res chain seq x y z
N LEU A 1 -0.25 -11.30 -1.17
CA LEU A 1 -0.67 -9.93 -0.93
C LEU A 1 -0.27 -9.06 -2.12
N LEU A 2 -1.23 -8.37 -2.75
CA LEU A 2 -0.95 -7.33 -3.75
C LEU A 2 -1.02 -5.96 -3.08
N VAL A 3 0.05 -5.17 -3.19
CA VAL A 3 0.13 -3.80 -2.67
C VAL A 3 0.16 -2.82 -3.84
N LEU A 4 -0.87 -1.98 -3.96
CA LEU A 4 -0.91 -0.89 -4.94
C LEU A 4 -0.18 0.34 -4.39
N GLY A 5 0.54 1.07 -5.24
CA GLY A 5 1.35 2.22 -4.80
C GLY A 5 2.44 1.82 -3.80
N ALA A 6 3.03 0.66 -3.99
CA ALA A 6 3.93 -0.03 -3.06
C ALA A 6 5.17 0.78 -2.63
N ALA A 7 5.60 1.77 -3.41
CA ALA A 7 6.75 2.61 -3.06
C ALA A 7 6.40 3.90 -2.28
N GLY A 8 5.11 4.15 -2.04
CA GLY A 8 4.68 5.30 -1.24
C GLY A 8 4.79 5.06 0.26
N GLY A 9 4.62 6.12 1.07
CA GLY A 9 4.77 6.04 2.53
C GLY A 9 3.80 5.10 3.25
N VAL A 10 2.67 4.76 2.62
CA VAL A 10 1.69 3.79 3.12
C VAL A 10 1.92 2.41 2.48
N GLY A 11 2.30 2.38 1.20
CA GLY A 11 2.54 1.14 0.48
C GLY A 11 3.76 0.37 0.97
N LEU A 12 4.89 1.05 1.21
CA LEU A 12 6.11 0.40 1.72
C LEU A 12 5.88 -0.26 3.08
N THR A 13 5.14 0.39 3.98
CA THR A 13 4.82 -0.22 5.27
C THR A 13 3.93 -1.47 5.12
N ALA A 14 3.04 -1.48 4.12
CA ALA A 14 2.24 -2.67 3.82
C ALA A 14 3.08 -3.80 3.18
N VAL A 15 4.10 -3.47 2.37
CA VAL A 15 5.08 -4.44 1.86
C VAL A 15 5.83 -5.09 3.01
N GLU A 16 6.43 -4.27 3.88
CA GLU A 16 7.23 -4.71 5.02
C GLU A 16 6.41 -5.57 6.00
N LEU A 17 5.23 -5.12 6.40
CA LEU A 17 4.33 -5.89 7.28
C LEU A 17 3.83 -7.16 6.60
N GLY A 18 3.49 -7.10 5.32
CA GLY A 18 3.08 -8.28 4.56
C GLY A 18 4.16 -9.36 4.56
N LYS A 19 5.42 -8.94 4.39
CA LYS A 19 6.57 -9.84 4.47
C LYS A 19 6.78 -10.39 5.87
N TYR A 20 6.69 -9.54 6.89
CA TYR A 20 6.77 -9.94 8.30
C TYR A 20 5.71 -11.00 8.65
N PHE A 21 4.50 -10.88 8.14
CA PHE A 21 3.43 -11.87 8.33
C PHE A 21 3.52 -13.11 7.42
N GLY A 22 4.60 -13.26 6.65
CA GLY A 22 4.86 -14.44 5.81
C GLY A 22 4.07 -14.48 4.50
N ALA A 23 3.53 -13.35 4.05
CA ALA A 23 2.87 -13.30 2.76
C ALA A 23 3.89 -13.27 1.59
N GLN A 24 3.52 -13.88 0.45
CA GLN A 24 4.13 -13.51 -0.82
C GLN A 24 3.61 -12.12 -1.22
N VAL A 25 4.52 -11.15 -1.33
CA VAL A 25 4.19 -9.75 -1.57
C VAL A 25 4.45 -9.35 -3.02
N LEU A 26 3.39 -8.96 -3.72
CA LEU A 26 3.42 -8.40 -5.07
C LEU A 26 3.32 -6.87 -4.95
N ALA A 27 4.38 -6.16 -5.33
CA ALA A 27 4.47 -4.71 -5.24
C ALA A 27 4.19 -4.06 -6.60
N ALA A 28 3.10 -3.29 -6.69
CA ALA A 28 2.77 -2.54 -7.89
C ALA A 28 3.11 -1.05 -7.69
N ALA A 29 4.03 -0.52 -8.53
CA ALA A 29 4.46 0.87 -8.51
C ALA A 29 4.90 1.33 -9.90
N ARG A 30 5.14 2.63 -10.08
CA ARG A 30 5.56 3.21 -11.35
C ARG A 30 7.08 3.37 -11.43
N GLY A 31 7.69 2.68 -12.37
CA GLY A 31 9.10 2.82 -12.72
C GLY A 31 10.05 2.00 -11.84
N LYS A 32 11.15 1.60 -12.45
CA LYS A 32 12.15 0.67 -11.88
C LYS A 32 12.75 1.13 -10.55
N GLU A 33 13.03 2.43 -10.41
CA GLU A 33 13.63 2.97 -9.18
C GLU A 33 12.71 2.78 -7.96
N LYS A 34 11.41 3.06 -8.13
CA LYS A 34 10.41 2.85 -7.08
C LYS A 34 10.21 1.38 -6.74
N LEU A 35 10.23 0.54 -7.75
CA LEU A 35 10.12 -0.90 -7.57
C LEU A 35 11.34 -1.49 -6.84
N LYS A 36 12.54 -0.96 -7.11
CA LYS A 36 13.75 -1.35 -6.37
C LYS A 36 13.61 -1.10 -4.87
N ILE A 37 13.08 0.07 -4.47
CA ILE A 37 12.82 0.37 -3.05
C ILE A 37 11.80 -0.60 -2.44
N ALA A 38 10.74 -0.95 -3.19
CA ALA A 38 9.77 -1.94 -2.73
C ALA A 38 10.40 -3.34 -2.58
N GLN A 39 11.33 -3.72 -3.47
CA GLN A 39 12.10 -4.96 -3.38
C GLN A 39 12.99 -4.99 -2.13
N GLU A 40 13.72 -3.90 -1.87
CA GLU A 40 14.56 -3.74 -0.68
C GLU A 40 13.74 -3.80 0.62
N SER A 41 12.46 -3.41 0.56
CA SER A 41 11.50 -3.51 1.68
C SER A 41 10.86 -4.91 1.79
N GLY A 42 11.23 -5.88 0.94
CA GLY A 42 10.82 -7.26 1.04
C GLY A 42 9.75 -7.72 0.03
N ALA A 43 9.47 -6.96 -1.03
CA ALA A 43 8.58 -7.43 -2.09
C ALA A 43 9.21 -8.60 -2.87
N ASP A 44 8.42 -9.65 -3.10
CA ASP A 44 8.85 -10.85 -3.83
C ASP A 44 8.66 -10.72 -5.34
N VAL A 45 7.64 -9.96 -5.77
CA VAL A 45 7.32 -9.74 -7.18
C VAL A 45 7.11 -8.24 -7.42
N LEU A 46 7.70 -7.74 -8.50
CA LEU A 46 7.63 -6.32 -8.88
C LEU A 46 6.77 -6.18 -10.13
N ILE A 47 5.83 -5.22 -10.10
CA ILE A 47 4.92 -4.93 -11.21
C ILE A 47 5.04 -3.44 -11.54
N ASP A 48 5.63 -3.13 -12.70
CA ASP A 48 5.68 -1.75 -13.18
C ASP A 48 4.36 -1.37 -13.84
N THR A 49 3.56 -0.56 -13.16
CA THR A 49 2.24 -0.14 -13.66
C THR A 49 2.31 0.77 -14.90
N ASN A 50 3.50 1.14 -15.40
CA ASN A 50 3.66 1.83 -16.66
C ASN A 50 3.76 0.86 -17.86
N THR A 51 4.28 -0.34 -17.65
CA THR A 51 4.65 -1.28 -18.74
C THR A 51 3.97 -2.62 -18.62
N ASP A 52 3.66 -3.07 -17.42
CA ASP A 52 3.15 -4.41 -17.17
C ASP A 52 1.61 -4.44 -17.11
N ASN A 53 1.03 -5.53 -17.59
CA ASN A 53 -0.38 -5.81 -17.36
C ASN A 53 -0.55 -6.42 -15.96
N LEU A 54 -0.96 -5.59 -15.01
CA LEU A 54 -1.14 -6.00 -13.61
C LEU A 54 -2.01 -7.26 -13.49
N VAL A 55 -3.09 -7.33 -14.26
CA VAL A 55 -4.04 -8.46 -14.19
C VAL A 55 -3.39 -9.75 -14.64
N GLU A 56 -2.65 -9.73 -15.74
CA GLU A 56 -1.96 -10.90 -16.28
C GLU A 56 -0.86 -11.39 -15.34
N VAL A 57 -0.01 -10.49 -14.86
CA VAL A 57 1.06 -10.84 -13.93
C VAL A 57 0.49 -11.46 -12.65
N VAL A 58 -0.49 -10.83 -12.03
CA VAL A 58 -1.06 -11.35 -10.77
C VAL A 58 -1.78 -12.69 -11.00
N LYS A 59 -2.50 -12.85 -12.11
CA LYS A 59 -3.18 -14.11 -12.44
C LYS A 59 -2.22 -15.25 -12.77
N SER A 60 -1.09 -14.98 -13.42
CA SER A 60 -0.06 -16.02 -13.70
C SER A 60 0.52 -16.61 -12.42
N LEU A 61 0.48 -15.87 -11.31
CA LEU A 61 0.86 -16.29 -9.97
C LEU A 61 -0.31 -16.89 -9.17
N GLY A 62 -1.43 -17.12 -9.83
CA GLY A 62 -2.64 -17.71 -9.26
C GLY A 62 -3.60 -16.70 -8.63
N GLY A 63 -3.41 -15.38 -8.80
CA GLY A 63 -4.27 -14.32 -8.30
C GLY A 63 -3.97 -13.85 -6.86
N ALA A 64 -4.52 -12.70 -6.48
CA ALA A 64 -4.32 -12.11 -5.16
C ALA A 64 -5.38 -12.58 -4.15
N ASN A 65 -4.95 -13.00 -2.95
CA ASN A 65 -5.87 -13.29 -1.83
C ASN A 65 -6.26 -12.01 -1.07
N VAL A 66 -5.29 -11.08 -0.95
CA VAL A 66 -5.49 -9.79 -0.29
C VAL A 66 -4.94 -8.69 -1.18
N VAL A 67 -5.68 -7.60 -1.31
CA VAL A 67 -5.24 -6.38 -2.00
C VAL A 67 -5.23 -5.22 -1.01
N TYR A 68 -4.12 -4.52 -0.91
CA TYR A 68 -3.98 -3.29 -0.13
C TYR A 68 -3.97 -2.09 -1.08
N ASP A 69 -5.01 -1.27 -1.04
CA ASP A 69 -5.26 -0.24 -2.05
C ASP A 69 -5.37 1.18 -1.46
N PRO A 70 -4.28 1.96 -1.47
CA PRO A 70 -4.30 3.38 -1.16
C PRO A 70 -4.52 4.27 -2.40
N ILE A 71 -4.71 3.70 -3.60
CA ILE A 71 -4.68 4.41 -4.88
C ILE A 71 -6.08 4.70 -5.42
N GLY A 72 -6.94 3.68 -5.47
CA GLY A 72 -8.23 3.78 -6.15
C GLY A 72 -8.12 3.80 -7.69
N GLY A 73 -9.11 4.43 -8.35
CA GLY A 73 -9.12 4.63 -9.79
C GLY A 73 -9.10 3.35 -10.62
N GLU A 74 -8.40 3.38 -11.76
CA GLU A 74 -8.35 2.23 -12.67
C GLU A 74 -7.60 1.03 -12.06
N LEU A 75 -6.51 1.27 -11.31
CA LEU A 75 -5.79 0.20 -10.61
C LEU A 75 -6.69 -0.57 -9.62
N PHE A 76 -7.69 0.09 -9.03
CA PHE A 76 -8.69 -0.58 -8.21
C PHE A 76 -9.44 -1.64 -9.02
N LYS A 77 -9.92 -1.29 -10.23
CA LYS A 77 -10.68 -2.19 -11.10
C LYS A 77 -9.82 -3.35 -11.61
N GLU A 78 -8.58 -3.06 -11.98
CA GLU A 78 -7.61 -4.09 -12.40
C GLU A 78 -7.34 -5.08 -11.28
N ALA A 79 -7.06 -4.60 -10.07
CA ALA A 79 -6.84 -5.44 -8.91
C ALA A 79 -8.05 -6.32 -8.56
N MET A 80 -9.29 -5.81 -8.72
CA MET A 80 -10.51 -6.62 -8.57
C MET A 80 -10.56 -7.79 -9.56
N ARG A 81 -10.16 -7.55 -10.84
CA ARG A 81 -10.09 -8.60 -11.85
C ARG A 81 -9.02 -9.66 -11.53
N ALA A 82 -7.94 -9.24 -10.87
CA ALA A 82 -6.80 -10.07 -10.50
C ALA A 82 -6.98 -10.85 -9.19
N CYS A 83 -8.03 -10.59 -8.43
CA CYS A 83 -8.36 -11.32 -7.20
C CYS A 83 -8.73 -12.79 -7.44
N LYS A 84 -8.30 -13.65 -6.52
CA LYS A 84 -8.85 -15.02 -6.35
C LYS A 84 -10.31 -14.96 -5.85
N PRO A 85 -11.06 -16.07 -5.96
CA PRO A 85 -12.27 -16.22 -5.15
C PRO A 85 -12.00 -16.02 -3.66
N GLU A 86 -12.98 -15.43 -2.94
CA GLU A 86 -12.92 -15.13 -1.49
C GLU A 86 -11.84 -14.11 -1.08
N ALA A 87 -11.20 -13.43 -2.04
CA ALA A 87 -10.20 -12.43 -1.74
C ALA A 87 -10.78 -11.23 -0.99
N LYS A 88 -9.92 -10.59 -0.18
CA LYS A 88 -10.24 -9.37 0.56
C LYS A 88 -9.51 -8.19 -0.05
N LYS A 89 -10.24 -7.14 -0.41
CA LYS A 89 -9.68 -5.90 -0.91
C LYS A 89 -9.88 -4.79 0.12
N LEU A 90 -8.77 -4.28 0.64
CA LEU A 90 -8.76 -3.18 1.61
C LEU A 90 -8.69 -1.85 0.86
N THR A 91 -9.70 -1.01 1.06
CA THR A 91 -9.72 0.37 0.57
C THR A 91 -9.15 1.28 1.65
N ILE A 92 -7.93 1.79 1.39
CA ILE A 92 -7.16 2.61 2.34
C ILE A 92 -7.25 4.09 1.97
N GLY A 93 -7.36 4.39 0.66
CA GLY A 93 -7.41 5.76 0.17
C GLY A 93 -7.59 5.84 -1.34
N PHE A 94 -7.57 7.08 -1.83
CA PHE A 94 -7.83 7.41 -3.24
C PHE A 94 -6.77 8.39 -3.75
N ALA A 95 -5.48 8.01 -3.66
CA ALA A 95 -4.37 8.87 -4.09
C ALA A 95 -4.36 9.16 -5.60
N SER A 96 -5.12 8.42 -6.41
CA SER A 96 -5.38 8.77 -7.82
C SER A 96 -6.22 10.03 -7.99
N GLY A 97 -7.06 10.36 -6.98
CA GLY A 97 -8.10 11.39 -7.05
C GLY A 97 -9.45 10.85 -7.56
N ASP A 98 -9.50 9.58 -8.00
CA ASP A 98 -10.71 8.94 -8.51
C ASP A 98 -11.24 7.89 -7.53
N ILE A 99 -12.50 8.05 -7.10
CA ILE A 99 -13.20 7.11 -6.21
C ILE A 99 -13.91 6.07 -7.07
N PRO A 100 -13.48 4.81 -7.06
CA PRO A 100 -14.04 3.78 -7.93
C PRO A 100 -15.44 3.36 -7.50
N LEU A 101 -16.32 3.13 -8.48
CA LEU A 101 -17.60 2.46 -8.28
C LEU A 101 -17.38 0.94 -8.30
N ILE A 102 -18.02 0.24 -7.38
CA ILE A 102 -17.96 -1.21 -7.26
C ILE A 102 -19.24 -1.80 -7.84
N ALA A 103 -19.10 -2.51 -8.94
CA ALA A 103 -20.21 -3.27 -9.52
C ALA A 103 -20.46 -4.54 -8.65
N ALA A 104 -21.63 -4.63 -8.04
CA ALA A 104 -21.96 -5.71 -7.08
C ALA A 104 -21.84 -7.12 -7.67
N ASN A 105 -22.06 -7.28 -8.98
CA ASN A 105 -21.87 -8.55 -9.67
C ASN A 105 -20.42 -9.06 -9.60
N HIS A 106 -19.42 -8.18 -9.57
CA HIS A 106 -18.01 -8.58 -9.41
C HIS A 106 -17.75 -9.17 -8.03
N LEU A 107 -18.46 -8.69 -7.00
CA LEU A 107 -18.38 -9.29 -5.66
C LEU A 107 -19.01 -10.66 -5.65
N LEU A 108 -20.19 -10.77 -6.24
CA LEU A 108 -21.00 -12.01 -6.24
C LEU A 108 -20.26 -13.17 -6.93
N VAL A 109 -19.72 -12.98 -8.14
CA VAL A 109 -19.16 -14.08 -8.94
C VAL A 109 -17.88 -14.69 -8.38
N LYS A 110 -17.21 -14.02 -7.45
CA LYS A 110 -15.98 -14.51 -6.81
C LYS A 110 -16.05 -14.53 -5.28
N ASN A 111 -17.20 -14.23 -4.69
CA ASN A 111 -17.35 -14.07 -3.24
C ASN A 111 -16.33 -13.08 -2.64
N LEU A 112 -16.08 -11.96 -3.35
CA LEU A 112 -15.11 -10.97 -2.91
C LEU A 112 -15.65 -10.11 -1.77
N SER A 113 -14.77 -9.69 -0.88
CA SER A 113 -15.05 -8.66 0.13
C SER A 113 -14.26 -7.39 -0.17
N VAL A 114 -14.95 -6.25 -0.22
CA VAL A 114 -14.30 -4.93 -0.24
C VAL A 114 -14.53 -4.29 1.13
N ILE A 115 -13.43 -3.94 1.80
CA ILE A 115 -13.41 -3.50 3.19
C ILE A 115 -12.79 -2.10 3.24
N GLY A 116 -13.53 -1.12 3.74
CA GLY A 116 -13.00 0.21 4.03
C GLY A 116 -12.22 0.21 5.34
N LEU A 117 -11.07 0.85 5.37
CA LEU A 117 -10.28 1.05 6.58
C LEU A 117 -9.92 2.53 6.74
N ASN A 118 -10.64 3.21 7.64
CA ASN A 118 -10.27 4.53 8.12
C ASN A 118 -9.58 4.40 9.48
N TRP A 119 -8.25 4.29 9.47
CA TRP A 119 -7.43 4.13 10.67
C TRP A 119 -7.69 5.24 11.70
N GLY A 120 -7.68 6.51 11.28
CA GLY A 120 -7.90 7.64 12.17
C GLY A 120 -9.31 7.67 12.77
N GLY A 121 -10.29 7.07 12.13
CA GLY A 121 -11.66 6.94 12.63
C GLY A 121 -11.76 6.18 13.94
N TYR A 122 -10.85 5.24 14.19
CA TYR A 122 -10.78 4.45 15.42
C TYR A 122 -10.64 5.30 16.70
N LEU A 123 -10.07 6.51 16.59
CA LEU A 123 -10.03 7.44 17.74
C LEU A 123 -11.42 7.74 18.31
N LYS A 124 -12.46 7.74 17.47
CA LYS A 124 -13.82 8.08 17.87
C LYS A 124 -14.62 6.89 18.40
N PHE A 125 -14.50 5.72 17.76
CA PHE A 125 -15.37 4.59 18.07
C PHE A 125 -14.69 3.41 18.76
N ASN A 126 -13.36 3.27 18.65
CA ASN A 126 -12.60 2.25 19.38
C ASN A 126 -11.11 2.63 19.53
N PRO A 127 -10.77 3.60 20.39
CA PRO A 127 -9.39 4.09 20.53
C PRO A 127 -8.42 3.02 21.04
N THR A 128 -8.92 1.98 21.72
CA THR A 128 -8.08 0.88 22.22
C THR A 128 -7.44 0.09 21.09
N VAL A 129 -8.14 -0.13 19.98
CA VAL A 129 -7.58 -0.79 18.80
C VAL A 129 -6.38 0.00 18.26
N LEU A 130 -6.52 1.33 18.17
CA LEU A 130 -5.46 2.21 17.69
C LEU A 130 -4.24 2.17 18.61
N SER A 131 -4.43 2.34 19.93
CA SER A 131 -3.33 2.38 20.90
C SER A 131 -2.61 1.03 21.04
N ASN A 132 -3.35 -0.08 20.98
CA ASN A 132 -2.74 -1.42 21.00
C ASN A 132 -1.90 -1.67 19.75
N SER A 133 -2.43 -1.34 18.57
CA SER A 133 -1.72 -1.48 17.31
C SER A 133 -0.45 -0.63 17.26
N LEU A 134 -0.50 0.63 17.74
CA LEU A 134 0.69 1.48 17.83
C LEU A 134 1.74 0.90 18.78
N ARG A 135 1.32 0.34 19.92
CA ARG A 135 2.23 -0.33 20.87
C ARG A 135 2.92 -1.52 20.20
N GLU A 136 2.16 -2.35 19.51
CA GLU A 136 2.70 -3.51 18.80
C GLU A 136 3.70 -3.09 17.70
N LEU A 137 3.37 -2.08 16.89
CA LEU A 137 4.27 -1.54 15.89
C LEU A 137 5.57 -1.00 16.50
N MET A 138 5.50 -0.31 17.64
CA MET A 138 6.68 0.18 18.34
C MET A 138 7.56 -0.95 18.88
N GLU A 139 6.96 -2.04 19.39
CA GLU A 139 7.72 -3.22 19.79
C GLU A 139 8.40 -3.91 18.60
N LEU A 140 7.72 -4.04 17.45
CA LEU A 140 8.31 -4.57 16.23
C LEU A 140 9.48 -3.71 15.74
N TYR A 141 9.34 -2.38 15.82
CA TYR A 141 10.41 -1.46 15.48
C TYR A 141 11.63 -1.59 16.40
N LYS A 142 11.43 -1.66 17.72
CA LYS A 142 12.51 -1.91 18.71
C LYS A 142 13.25 -3.23 18.49
N GLN A 143 12.54 -4.25 17.99
CA GLN A 143 13.09 -5.56 17.68
C GLN A 143 13.75 -5.60 16.27
N GLU A 144 13.86 -4.47 15.61
CA GLU A 144 14.41 -4.35 14.23
C GLU A 144 13.65 -5.23 13.21
N LYS A 145 12.36 -5.55 13.50
CA LYS A 145 11.47 -6.27 12.60
C LYS A 145 10.83 -5.36 11.54
N LEU A 146 10.80 -4.06 11.82
CA LEU A 146 10.32 -3.02 10.92
C LEU A 146 11.38 -1.93 10.79
N THR A 147 11.68 -1.53 9.55
CA THR A 147 12.68 -0.51 9.20
C THR A 147 12.08 0.52 8.22
N PRO A 148 11.19 1.40 8.68
CA PRO A 148 10.48 2.32 7.80
C PRO A 148 11.40 3.15 6.93
N HIS A 149 11.23 3.08 5.61
CA HIS A 149 12.05 3.80 4.65
C HIS A 149 11.79 5.31 4.69
N ILE A 150 12.83 6.09 4.95
CA ILE A 150 12.84 7.56 4.90
C ILE A 150 13.64 7.97 3.67
N SER A 151 12.96 8.53 2.66
CA SER A 151 13.61 8.94 1.41
C SER A 151 14.33 10.28 1.49
N HIS A 152 13.79 11.22 2.27
CA HIS A 152 14.31 12.59 2.36
C HIS A 152 14.12 13.15 3.77
N ILE A 153 15.13 13.93 4.19
CA ILE A 153 15.09 14.68 5.44
C ILE A 153 15.36 16.13 5.11
N TYR A 154 14.44 17.02 5.47
CA TYR A 154 14.54 18.46 5.26
C TYR A 154 14.66 19.21 6.58
N PRO A 155 15.36 20.35 6.64
CA PRO A 155 15.26 21.27 7.76
C PRO A 155 13.89 21.95 7.75
N PHE A 156 13.45 22.48 8.89
CA PHE A 156 12.14 23.15 9.01
C PHE A 156 11.98 24.31 8.00
N SER A 157 13.04 25.06 7.73
CA SER A 157 13.06 26.16 6.75
C SER A 157 12.71 25.73 5.31
N GLU A 158 12.85 24.43 4.99
CA GLU A 158 12.59 23.86 3.65
C GLU A 158 11.28 23.02 3.61
N THR A 159 10.37 23.23 4.57
CA THR A 159 9.09 22.49 4.64
C THR A 159 8.29 22.57 3.33
N THR A 160 8.30 23.73 2.66
CA THR A 160 7.62 23.91 1.36
C THR A 160 8.19 22.97 0.29
N ALA A 161 9.51 22.84 0.20
CA ALA A 161 10.15 21.93 -0.75
C ALA A 161 9.82 20.46 -0.45
N ALA A 162 9.76 20.08 0.83
CA ALA A 162 9.34 18.74 1.26
C ALA A 162 7.90 18.43 0.83
N LEU A 163 6.98 19.39 0.97
CA LEU A 163 5.58 19.25 0.53
C LEU A 163 5.46 19.16 -0.99
N GLU A 164 6.21 19.98 -1.72
CA GLU A 164 6.24 19.93 -3.20
C GLU A 164 6.77 18.60 -3.73
N LEU A 165 7.78 18.03 -3.08
CA LEU A 165 8.30 16.70 -3.43
C LEU A 165 7.20 15.63 -3.37
N ILE A 166 6.39 15.65 -2.30
CA ILE A 166 5.26 14.73 -2.11
C ILE A 166 4.16 15.01 -3.15
N LYS A 167 3.77 16.27 -3.31
CA LYS A 167 2.76 16.71 -4.27
C LYS A 167 3.09 16.26 -5.69
N ASN A 168 4.37 16.37 -6.07
CA ASN A 168 4.87 15.96 -7.39
C ASN A 168 5.13 14.46 -7.51
N ARG A 169 4.80 13.65 -6.48
CA ARG A 169 4.96 12.18 -6.44
C ARG A 169 6.40 11.71 -6.71
N LYS A 170 7.40 12.51 -6.32
CA LYS A 170 8.82 12.22 -6.49
C LYS A 170 9.44 11.49 -5.29
N SER A 171 8.75 11.47 -4.14
CA SER A 171 9.21 10.75 -2.95
C SER A 171 8.91 9.24 -3.00
N THR A 172 9.69 8.48 -2.24
CA THR A 172 9.39 7.11 -1.82
C THR A 172 9.34 7.05 -0.30
N GLY A 173 8.53 6.16 0.28
CA GLY A 173 8.42 6.05 1.74
C GLY A 173 8.03 7.36 2.42
N LYS A 174 8.75 7.72 3.49
CA LYS A 174 8.48 8.91 4.29
C LYS A 174 9.42 10.06 3.92
N VAL A 175 8.88 11.28 4.00
CA VAL A 175 9.63 12.53 3.97
C VAL A 175 9.54 13.14 5.37
N VAL A 176 10.69 13.46 5.96
CA VAL A 176 10.79 13.95 7.34
C VAL A 176 11.25 15.40 7.32
N VAL A 177 10.64 16.24 8.14
CA VAL A 177 11.10 17.61 8.42
C VAL A 177 11.65 17.62 9.84
N LYS A 178 12.90 18.04 9.99
CA LYS A 178 13.56 18.23 11.29
C LYS A 178 13.23 19.62 11.84
N ILE A 179 12.78 19.70 13.08
CA ILE A 179 12.54 20.91 13.86
C ILE A 179 13.81 21.26 14.65
#